data_c3db00a4f0e548a405f09a54f64113c1
#
_entry.id   c3db00a4f0e548a405f09a54f64113c1
#
_cell.length_a   1.000
_cell.length_b   1.000
_cell.length_c   1.000
_cell.angle_alpha   90.00
_cell.angle_beta   90.00
_cell.angle_gamma   90.00
#
_symmetry.space_group_name_H-M   'P 1'
#
loop_
_entity.id
_entity.type
_entity.pdbx_description
1 polymer ?
#
loop_
_entity_poly.entity_id
_entity_poly.type
_entity_poly.pdbx_seq_one_letter_code
_entity_poly.pdbx_strand_id
1 'polypeptide(L)'
;MEVLSVKDLKFSYYLNETDTFHALQNITFSVEQGEMVLFCGLCGCGKTTLLKLLKEEIRPDGKMEGEIENRYGSMQTGYLFQNPEQQIVCRTVEEELVFGAENMDMPRDEMARSAAELAAYLGIEKMLHESTQSLSGGQKQILNLASLLMMKPRILLLDEPVSQLDPVCTWEFMNLLKKVREDFGLTILVAEHNLDLFLPEADKVIYMENGRINYQGKKDLFIRKMFQEEKKFVESLPETVKLYHEAGGTEEWPFAAATLIKALNQEQRKVLFPEDLELEESLGGQEVILIRGGYFRYEKNGRDILRDLDLSLYSGRIYGLIGGNGAGKSTLLSVLLGYRRFYRGKYQANPGMALLPQNPAYAFLKDTLMDDCRMIASVERIEELLNEDVFFSDVRQWLSKNPLDLSGGQMQKAAVFKILLKDPDILLLDEPVKALDGYEKEVFLQLLKRMKEKGKMILVVSHDLEFLQRVADECLFLYDGKISAQEACGRMFVNNRFYTTVKGKIKGMLQDESFITN
;
A
#
# COMPACT_ATOMS: atom_id res chain seq x y z
N MET A 1 -4.45 31.84 -4.75
CA MET A 1 -5.34 32.39 -3.69
C MET A 1 -5.44 31.35 -2.61
N GLU A 2 -5.13 31.71 -1.34
CA GLU A 2 -5.21 30.80 -0.20
C GLU A 2 -6.65 30.34 0.06
N VAL A 3 -6.82 29.01 0.19
CA VAL A 3 -8.13 28.38 0.40
C VAL A 3 -8.21 27.58 1.70
N LEU A 4 -7.06 27.18 2.23
CA LEU A 4 -6.94 26.50 3.51
C LEU A 4 -5.70 27.03 4.25
N SER A 5 -5.85 27.34 5.53
CA SER A 5 -4.79 27.81 6.40
C SER A 5 -4.86 27.10 7.74
N VAL A 6 -3.72 26.64 8.23
CA VAL A 6 -3.56 26.00 9.53
C VAL A 6 -2.48 26.76 10.29
N LYS A 7 -2.79 27.21 11.52
CA LYS A 7 -1.89 28.03 12.35
C LYS A 7 -1.73 27.40 13.73
N ASP A 8 -0.50 27.09 14.10
CA ASP A 8 -0.08 26.58 15.41
C ASP A 8 -0.94 25.43 15.95
N LEU A 9 -1.40 24.54 15.02
CA LEU A 9 -2.27 23.43 15.35
C LEU A 9 -1.52 22.40 16.20
N LYS A 10 -2.11 22.07 17.35
CA LYS A 10 -1.70 20.96 18.24
C LYS A 10 -2.89 20.04 18.43
N PHE A 11 -2.61 18.76 18.50
CA PHE A 11 -3.65 17.79 18.78
C PHE A 11 -3.13 16.64 19.64
N SER A 12 -3.92 16.27 20.63
CA SER A 12 -3.60 15.16 21.54
C SER A 12 -4.82 14.27 21.70
N TYR A 13 -4.63 12.96 21.48
CA TYR A 13 -5.65 11.94 21.80
C TYR A 13 -5.75 11.72 23.31
N TYR A 14 -6.94 11.49 23.83
CA TYR A 14 -7.13 10.98 25.18
C TYR A 14 -6.81 9.49 25.22
N LEU A 15 -5.84 9.06 26.02
CA LEU A 15 -5.55 7.63 26.24
C LEU A 15 -6.43 7.07 27.39
N ASN A 16 -6.65 7.89 28.41
CA ASN A 16 -7.53 7.65 29.54
C ASN A 16 -7.91 9.00 30.18
N GLU A 17 -8.53 9.01 31.37
CA GLU A 17 -8.96 10.25 32.04
C GLU A 17 -7.81 11.22 32.38
N THR A 18 -6.57 10.73 32.51
CA THR A 18 -5.40 11.50 32.95
C THR A 18 -4.32 11.67 31.91
N ASP A 19 -4.21 10.72 30.96
CA ASP A 19 -3.09 10.66 30.03
C ASP A 19 -3.51 11.05 28.60
N THR A 20 -2.63 11.75 27.91
CA THR A 20 -2.81 12.18 26.54
C THR A 20 -1.61 11.78 25.66
N PHE A 21 -1.87 11.45 24.42
CA PHE A 21 -0.85 11.22 23.40
C PHE A 21 -0.79 12.39 22.45
N HIS A 22 0.33 13.11 22.43
CA HIS A 22 0.54 14.26 21.53
C HIS A 22 0.80 13.79 20.10
N ALA A 23 -0.23 13.84 19.26
CA ALA A 23 -0.14 13.43 17.86
C ALA A 23 0.39 14.53 16.93
N LEU A 24 0.04 15.79 17.18
CA LEU A 24 0.49 16.94 16.39
C LEU A 24 0.99 18.07 17.29
N GLN A 25 2.05 18.75 16.83
CA GLN A 25 2.72 19.81 17.58
C GLN A 25 3.11 20.96 16.65
N ASN A 26 2.48 22.14 16.87
CA ASN A 26 2.80 23.40 16.18
C ASN A 26 2.79 23.27 14.64
N ILE A 27 1.73 22.67 14.09
CA ILE A 27 1.55 22.52 12.64
C ILE A 27 1.08 23.85 12.06
N THR A 28 1.84 24.40 11.13
CA THR A 28 1.50 25.64 10.42
C THR A 28 1.80 25.49 8.93
N PHE A 29 0.77 25.62 8.08
CA PHE A 29 0.89 25.63 6.61
C PHE A 29 -0.32 26.30 5.97
N SER A 30 -0.19 26.62 4.68
CA SER A 30 -1.31 27.11 3.86
C SER A 30 -1.36 26.38 2.53
N VAL A 31 -2.52 26.39 1.88
CA VAL A 31 -2.78 25.74 0.59
C VAL A 31 -3.47 26.73 -0.34
N GLU A 32 -2.99 26.79 -1.58
CA GLU A 32 -3.59 27.62 -2.62
C GLU A 32 -4.62 26.85 -3.45
N GLN A 33 -5.52 27.59 -4.08
CA GLN A 33 -6.54 27.00 -4.95
C GLN A 33 -5.91 26.22 -6.12
N GLY A 34 -6.37 24.98 -6.36
CA GLY A 34 -5.89 24.10 -7.41
C GLY A 34 -4.55 23.44 -7.11
N GLU A 35 -3.93 23.72 -5.95
CA GLU A 35 -2.66 23.11 -5.53
C GLU A 35 -2.86 21.63 -5.14
N MET A 36 -1.89 20.79 -5.52
CA MET A 36 -1.77 19.43 -4.99
C MET A 36 -0.67 19.40 -3.94
N VAL A 37 -1.06 19.17 -2.69
CA VAL A 37 -0.17 19.11 -1.54
C VAL A 37 0.02 17.66 -1.10
N LEU A 38 1.25 17.18 -1.12
CA LEU A 38 1.62 15.85 -0.66
C LEU A 38 2.13 15.90 0.78
N PHE A 39 1.42 15.23 1.70
CA PHE A 39 1.90 14.97 3.05
C PHE A 39 2.62 13.61 3.06
N CYS A 40 3.90 13.63 3.39
CA CYS A 40 4.74 12.45 3.51
C CYS A 40 5.47 12.42 4.85
N GLY A 41 6.01 11.25 5.21
CA GLY A 41 6.72 11.01 6.46
C GLY A 41 6.58 9.56 6.90
N LEU A 42 7.37 9.15 7.88
CA LEU A 42 7.36 7.79 8.42
C LEU A 42 5.99 7.42 9.03
N CYS A 43 5.77 6.12 9.25
CA CYS A 43 4.55 5.64 9.89
C CYS A 43 4.36 6.27 11.27
N GLY A 44 3.11 6.65 11.60
CA GLY A 44 2.79 7.25 12.90
C GLY A 44 3.19 8.73 13.07
N CYS A 45 3.70 9.42 12.05
CA CYS A 45 4.07 10.84 12.16
C CYS A 45 2.88 11.82 12.20
N GLY A 46 1.62 11.35 12.08
CA GLY A 46 0.42 12.16 12.26
C GLY A 46 -0.31 12.62 11.00
N LYS A 47 0.03 12.10 9.79
CA LYS A 47 -0.60 12.48 8.50
C LYS A 47 -2.12 12.29 8.50
N THR A 48 -2.59 11.08 8.78
CA THR A 48 -4.03 10.75 8.85
C THR A 48 -4.75 11.59 9.90
N THR A 49 -4.13 11.80 11.07
CA THR A 49 -4.68 12.67 12.12
C THR A 49 -4.86 14.09 11.61
N LEU A 50 -3.83 14.64 10.94
CA LEU A 50 -3.89 15.96 10.36
C LEU A 50 -5.02 16.08 9.32
N LEU A 51 -5.09 15.16 8.35
CA LEU A 51 -6.16 15.20 7.35
C LEU A 51 -7.57 15.11 7.97
N LYS A 52 -7.77 14.24 8.97
CA LYS A 52 -9.06 14.14 9.68
C LYS A 52 -9.44 15.42 10.41
N LEU A 53 -8.47 16.15 10.98
CA LEU A 53 -8.75 17.43 11.65
C LEU A 53 -9.22 18.54 10.69
N LEU A 54 -8.84 18.44 9.40
CA LEU A 54 -9.28 19.38 8.37
C LEU A 54 -10.76 19.20 7.96
N LYS A 55 -11.39 18.08 8.34
CA LYS A 55 -12.80 17.76 8.05
C LYS A 55 -13.58 17.63 9.37
N GLU A 56 -14.44 18.60 9.66
CA GLU A 56 -15.12 18.70 10.97
C GLU A 56 -15.90 17.45 11.38
N GLU A 57 -16.58 16.82 10.43
CA GLU A 57 -17.49 15.70 10.70
C GLU A 57 -16.76 14.40 11.09
N ILE A 58 -15.45 14.31 10.81
CA ILE A 58 -14.63 13.12 11.13
C ILE A 58 -13.45 13.43 12.04
N ARG A 59 -13.47 14.61 12.69
CA ARG A 59 -12.44 14.94 13.67
C ARG A 59 -12.39 13.89 14.76
N PRO A 60 -11.21 13.37 15.10
CA PRO A 60 -11.08 12.44 16.21
C PRO A 60 -11.29 13.15 17.54
N ASP A 61 -11.74 12.39 18.55
CA ASP A 61 -11.84 12.88 19.91
C ASP A 61 -10.47 13.17 20.51
N GLY A 62 -10.33 14.37 21.10
CA GLY A 62 -9.07 14.81 21.66
C GLY A 62 -9.03 16.29 21.97
N LYS A 63 -7.90 16.72 22.53
CA LYS A 63 -7.65 18.12 22.79
C LYS A 63 -6.99 18.77 21.59
N MET A 64 -7.65 19.79 21.00
CA MET A 64 -7.16 20.58 19.87
C MET A 64 -6.87 22.02 20.33
N GLU A 65 -5.73 22.57 19.90
CA GLU A 65 -5.34 23.98 20.05
C GLU A 65 -4.85 24.49 18.70
N GLY A 66 -4.96 25.80 18.45
CA GLY A 66 -4.62 26.43 17.17
C GLY A 66 -5.84 26.68 16.29
N GLU A 67 -5.61 27.11 15.06
CA GLU A 67 -6.66 27.58 14.14
C GLU A 67 -6.60 26.82 12.81
N ILE A 68 -7.78 26.47 12.29
CA ILE A 68 -7.98 25.92 10.93
C ILE A 68 -8.99 26.83 10.24
N GLU A 69 -8.55 27.51 9.20
CA GLU A 69 -9.40 28.35 8.35
C GLU A 69 -9.60 27.67 7.00
N ASN A 70 -10.82 27.24 6.70
CA ASN A 70 -11.22 26.67 5.41
C ASN A 70 -12.22 27.60 4.73
N ARG A 71 -11.80 28.23 3.65
CA ARG A 71 -12.60 29.22 2.92
C ARG A 71 -13.91 28.65 2.38
N TYR A 72 -13.92 27.37 2.00
CA TYR A 72 -15.10 26.73 1.41
C TYR A 72 -15.97 26.01 2.45
N GLY A 73 -15.48 25.87 3.67
CA GLY A 73 -16.14 25.13 4.74
C GLY A 73 -16.08 23.62 4.56
N SER A 74 -16.55 22.90 5.58
CA SER A 74 -16.47 21.45 5.64
C SER A 74 -17.33 20.76 4.57
N MET A 75 -18.50 21.32 4.23
CA MET A 75 -19.42 20.74 3.23
C MET A 75 -18.83 20.68 1.81
N GLN A 76 -17.93 21.59 1.45
CA GLN A 76 -17.23 21.59 0.16
C GLN A 76 -15.85 20.92 0.24
N THR A 77 -15.60 20.16 1.29
CA THR A 77 -14.38 19.37 1.50
C THR A 77 -14.74 17.90 1.50
N GLY A 78 -14.30 17.15 0.49
CA GLY A 78 -14.47 15.70 0.41
C GLY A 78 -13.33 14.98 1.13
N TYR A 79 -13.60 13.84 1.76
CA TYR A 79 -12.59 12.98 2.37
C TYR A 79 -12.69 11.56 1.80
N LEU A 80 -11.59 11.06 1.25
CA LEU A 80 -11.47 9.71 0.74
C LEU A 80 -10.67 8.87 1.74
N PHE A 81 -11.30 7.82 2.28
CA PHE A 81 -10.70 6.97 3.30
C PHE A 81 -9.71 5.96 2.69
N GLN A 82 -8.73 5.56 3.49
CA GLN A 82 -7.74 4.53 3.16
C GLN A 82 -8.39 3.19 2.81
N ASN A 83 -9.45 2.81 3.53
CA ASN A 83 -10.22 1.60 3.25
C ASN A 83 -11.53 1.96 2.53
N PRO A 84 -11.68 1.63 1.23
CA PRO A 84 -12.89 1.94 0.47
C PRO A 84 -14.17 1.35 1.08
N GLU A 85 -14.09 0.19 1.73
CA GLU A 85 -15.25 -0.48 2.32
C GLU A 85 -15.84 0.26 3.52
N GLN A 86 -15.03 1.07 4.21
CA GLN A 86 -15.50 1.86 5.35
C GLN A 86 -16.32 3.08 4.93
N GLN A 87 -16.24 3.48 3.67
CA GLN A 87 -16.95 4.64 3.13
C GLN A 87 -18.29 4.26 2.49
N ILE A 88 -18.39 3.05 1.93
CA ILE A 88 -19.58 2.57 1.23
C ILE A 88 -20.66 2.17 2.26
N VAL A 89 -21.86 2.77 2.14
CA VAL A 89 -23.00 2.53 3.04
C VAL A 89 -24.21 1.93 2.34
N CYS A 90 -24.36 2.14 1.01
CA CYS A 90 -25.50 1.68 0.24
C CYS A 90 -25.27 0.31 -0.39
N ARG A 91 -26.37 -0.33 -0.83
CA ARG A 91 -26.34 -1.68 -1.40
C ARG A 91 -26.00 -1.71 -2.89
N THR A 92 -26.39 -0.69 -3.62
CA THR A 92 -26.14 -0.57 -5.06
C THR A 92 -25.25 0.62 -5.36
N VAL A 93 -24.57 0.58 -6.51
CA VAL A 93 -23.69 1.65 -6.98
C VAL A 93 -24.45 2.95 -7.19
N GLU A 94 -25.67 2.87 -7.76
CA GLU A 94 -26.53 4.03 -8.01
C GLU A 94 -26.93 4.73 -6.70
N GLU A 95 -27.38 3.96 -5.70
CA GLU A 95 -27.71 4.49 -4.37
C GLU A 95 -26.51 5.16 -3.72
N GLU A 96 -25.32 4.53 -3.75
CA GLU A 96 -24.09 5.06 -3.17
C GLU A 96 -23.65 6.34 -3.86
N LEU A 97 -23.77 6.40 -5.19
CA LEU A 97 -23.37 7.57 -5.98
C LEU A 97 -24.17 8.81 -5.57
N VAL A 98 -25.47 8.68 -5.32
CA VAL A 98 -26.36 9.83 -5.03
C VAL A 98 -26.51 10.10 -3.53
N PHE A 99 -26.10 9.20 -2.65
CA PHE A 99 -26.32 9.25 -1.21
C PHE A 99 -25.91 10.59 -0.56
N GLY A 100 -24.71 11.07 -0.87
CA GLY A 100 -24.22 12.34 -0.34
C GLY A 100 -25.01 13.55 -0.86
N ALA A 101 -25.37 13.56 -2.13
CA ALA A 101 -26.15 14.61 -2.76
C ALA A 101 -27.60 14.65 -2.24
N GLU A 102 -28.19 13.48 -1.95
CA GLU A 102 -29.52 13.37 -1.33
C GLU A 102 -29.52 13.96 0.09
N ASN A 103 -28.48 13.67 0.89
CA ASN A 103 -28.33 14.23 2.23
C ASN A 103 -28.08 15.76 2.23
N MET A 104 -27.65 16.31 1.11
CA MET A 104 -27.49 17.76 0.90
C MET A 104 -28.74 18.42 0.31
N ASP A 105 -29.89 17.73 0.30
CA ASP A 105 -31.17 18.21 -0.26
C ASP A 105 -31.07 18.65 -1.74
N MET A 106 -30.18 18.02 -2.54
CA MET A 106 -30.09 18.30 -3.98
C MET A 106 -31.41 17.95 -4.69
N PRO A 107 -31.95 18.83 -5.56
CA PRO A 107 -33.18 18.56 -6.31
C PRO A 107 -33.04 17.26 -7.14
N ARG A 108 -34.09 16.44 -7.15
CA ARG A 108 -34.05 15.10 -7.83
C ARG A 108 -33.65 15.18 -9.30
N ASP A 109 -34.14 16.17 -10.05
CA ASP A 109 -33.81 16.32 -11.47
C ASP A 109 -32.33 16.72 -11.68
N GLU A 110 -31.80 17.54 -10.78
CA GLU A 110 -30.37 17.90 -10.79
C GLU A 110 -29.51 16.69 -10.40
N MET A 111 -29.90 15.96 -9.37
CA MET A 111 -29.20 14.78 -8.89
C MET A 111 -29.15 13.69 -9.97
N ALA A 112 -30.27 13.38 -10.62
CA ALA A 112 -30.32 12.38 -11.69
C ALA A 112 -29.44 12.76 -12.88
N ARG A 113 -29.44 14.04 -13.28
CA ARG A 113 -28.58 14.55 -14.36
C ARG A 113 -27.10 14.46 -14.00
N SER A 114 -26.74 14.94 -12.80
CA SER A 114 -25.36 14.92 -12.33
C SER A 114 -24.83 13.50 -12.15
N ALA A 115 -25.68 12.57 -11.66
CA ALA A 115 -25.31 11.16 -11.53
C ALA A 115 -25.04 10.51 -12.91
N ALA A 116 -25.91 10.76 -13.90
CA ALA A 116 -25.72 10.23 -15.25
C ALA A 116 -24.47 10.81 -15.92
N GLU A 117 -24.23 12.12 -15.76
CA GLU A 117 -23.04 12.80 -16.29
C GLU A 117 -21.76 12.26 -15.67
N LEU A 118 -21.71 12.15 -14.32
CA LEU A 118 -20.56 11.61 -13.61
C LEU A 118 -20.33 10.13 -13.92
N ALA A 119 -21.37 9.32 -13.98
CA ALA A 119 -21.24 7.91 -14.34
C ALA A 119 -20.61 7.75 -15.72
N ALA A 120 -21.05 8.53 -16.71
CA ALA A 120 -20.46 8.54 -18.04
C ALA A 120 -19.00 9.05 -18.04
N TYR A 121 -18.74 10.15 -17.31
CA TYR A 121 -17.41 10.74 -17.21
C TYR A 121 -16.36 9.80 -16.58
N LEU A 122 -16.76 9.03 -15.57
CA LEU A 122 -15.92 8.09 -14.84
C LEU A 122 -15.95 6.66 -15.39
N GLY A 123 -16.82 6.38 -16.39
CA GLY A 123 -16.94 5.06 -17.03
C GLY A 123 -17.60 4.00 -16.15
N ILE A 124 -18.46 4.39 -15.20
CA ILE A 124 -19.14 3.48 -14.27
C ILE A 124 -20.60 3.18 -14.62
N GLU A 125 -21.08 3.61 -15.80
CA GLU A 125 -22.50 3.45 -16.21
C GLU A 125 -22.98 2.00 -16.16
N LYS A 126 -22.10 1.06 -16.56
CA LYS A 126 -22.46 -0.38 -16.61
C LYS A 126 -22.60 -1.01 -15.23
N MET A 127 -22.05 -0.36 -14.20
CA MET A 127 -22.04 -0.87 -12.84
C MET A 127 -23.17 -0.27 -11.98
N LEU A 128 -23.92 0.73 -12.44
CA LEU A 128 -24.90 1.47 -11.62
C LEU A 128 -25.90 0.55 -10.89
N HIS A 129 -26.33 -0.54 -11.51
CA HIS A 129 -27.29 -1.48 -10.92
C HIS A 129 -26.64 -2.68 -10.22
N GLU A 130 -25.30 -2.71 -10.14
CA GLU A 130 -24.59 -3.77 -9.43
C GLU A 130 -24.62 -3.55 -7.91
N SER A 131 -24.45 -4.66 -7.17
CA SER A 131 -24.25 -4.59 -5.73
C SER A 131 -22.84 -4.03 -5.43
N THR A 132 -22.76 -3.10 -4.49
CA THR A 132 -21.47 -2.56 -4.01
C THR A 132 -20.55 -3.63 -3.44
N GLN A 133 -21.12 -4.74 -2.93
CA GLN A 133 -20.36 -5.88 -2.43
C GLN A 133 -19.69 -6.70 -3.53
N SER A 134 -20.21 -6.68 -4.77
CA SER A 134 -19.63 -7.40 -5.90
C SER A 134 -18.44 -6.67 -6.54
N LEU A 135 -18.24 -5.40 -6.23
CA LEU A 135 -17.20 -4.56 -6.81
C LEU A 135 -15.80 -4.97 -6.36
N SER A 136 -14.84 -4.87 -7.27
CA SER A 136 -13.40 -4.94 -6.92
C SER A 136 -12.98 -3.73 -6.08
N GLY A 137 -11.81 -3.85 -5.40
CA GLY A 137 -11.26 -2.74 -4.60
C GLY A 137 -11.07 -1.46 -5.43
N GLY A 138 -10.58 -1.57 -6.68
CA GLY A 138 -10.43 -0.43 -7.59
C GLY A 138 -11.77 0.20 -7.98
N GLN A 139 -12.78 -0.62 -8.28
CA GLN A 139 -14.13 -0.13 -8.59
C GLN A 139 -14.77 0.56 -7.39
N LYS A 140 -14.59 0.04 -6.17
CA LYS A 140 -15.03 0.69 -4.93
C LYS A 140 -14.37 2.06 -4.73
N GLN A 141 -13.07 2.16 -5.03
CA GLN A 141 -12.33 3.42 -4.89
C GLN A 141 -12.80 4.47 -5.90
N ILE A 142 -13.07 4.07 -7.15
CA ILE A 142 -13.65 4.95 -8.18
C ILE A 142 -15.06 5.39 -7.77
N LEU A 143 -15.89 4.48 -7.23
CA LEU A 143 -17.24 4.80 -6.74
C LEU A 143 -17.18 5.81 -5.58
N ASN A 144 -16.28 5.63 -4.61
CA ASN A 144 -16.10 6.57 -3.50
C ASN A 144 -15.68 7.97 -4.01
N LEU A 145 -14.76 8.03 -4.98
CA LEU A 145 -14.40 9.30 -5.61
C LEU A 145 -15.61 9.91 -6.34
N ALA A 146 -16.39 9.11 -7.07
CA ALA A 146 -17.60 9.55 -7.77
C ALA A 146 -18.63 10.14 -6.80
N SER A 147 -18.91 9.45 -5.68
CA SER A 147 -19.84 9.90 -4.64
C SER A 147 -19.39 11.23 -4.01
N LEU A 148 -18.08 11.42 -3.81
CA LEU A 148 -17.54 12.70 -3.36
C LEU A 148 -17.73 13.80 -4.41
N LEU A 149 -17.48 13.52 -5.70
CA LEU A 149 -17.66 14.49 -6.78
C LEU A 149 -19.10 14.92 -6.99
N MET A 150 -20.08 14.04 -6.70
CA MET A 150 -21.51 14.40 -6.70
C MET A 150 -21.83 15.57 -5.77
N MET A 151 -21.12 15.71 -4.66
CA MET A 151 -21.27 16.81 -3.71
C MET A 151 -20.57 18.11 -4.16
N LYS A 152 -19.96 18.13 -5.36
CA LYS A 152 -19.24 19.27 -5.95
C LYS A 152 -18.19 19.88 -5.00
N PRO A 153 -17.25 19.11 -4.45
CA PRO A 153 -16.24 19.61 -3.52
C PRO A 153 -15.31 20.62 -4.20
N ARG A 154 -14.68 21.46 -3.40
CA ARG A 154 -13.58 22.34 -3.82
C ARG A 154 -12.22 21.85 -3.32
N ILE A 155 -12.24 21.08 -2.23
CA ILE A 155 -11.06 20.46 -1.64
C ILE A 155 -11.31 18.96 -1.52
N LEU A 156 -10.33 18.16 -1.92
CA LEU A 156 -10.29 16.71 -1.67
C LEU A 156 -9.15 16.39 -0.72
N LEU A 157 -9.48 15.68 0.35
CA LEU A 157 -8.54 15.10 1.31
C LEU A 157 -8.46 13.59 1.02
N LEU A 158 -7.28 13.10 0.66
CA LEU A 158 -7.06 11.72 0.25
C LEU A 158 -6.10 11.05 1.25
N ASP A 159 -6.58 10.06 1.98
CA ASP A 159 -5.78 9.31 2.95
C ASP A 159 -5.39 7.95 2.37
N GLU A 160 -4.15 7.82 1.91
CA GLU A 160 -3.58 6.63 1.25
C GLU A 160 -4.51 6.02 0.18
N PRO A 161 -4.94 6.80 -0.82
CA PRO A 161 -6.04 6.43 -1.71
C PRO A 161 -5.76 5.22 -2.60
N VAL A 162 -4.50 4.82 -2.77
CA VAL A 162 -4.10 3.70 -3.64
C VAL A 162 -3.56 2.49 -2.89
N SER A 163 -3.52 2.52 -1.58
CA SER A 163 -2.90 1.48 -0.74
C SER A 163 -3.53 0.08 -0.88
N GLN A 164 -4.75 -0.02 -1.41
CA GLN A 164 -5.49 -1.28 -1.60
C GLN A 164 -5.64 -1.70 -3.07
N LEU A 165 -5.04 -0.95 -3.98
CA LEU A 165 -5.19 -1.16 -5.42
C LEU A 165 -4.04 -2.01 -5.98
N ASP A 166 -4.36 -2.85 -6.95
CA ASP A 166 -3.33 -3.50 -7.76
C ASP A 166 -2.68 -2.49 -8.73
N PRO A 167 -1.53 -2.80 -9.35
CA PRO A 167 -0.81 -1.85 -10.20
C PRO A 167 -1.63 -1.28 -11.35
N VAL A 168 -2.55 -2.05 -11.94
CA VAL A 168 -3.40 -1.60 -13.05
C VAL A 168 -4.44 -0.62 -12.56
N CYS A 169 -5.18 -0.99 -11.50
CA CYS A 169 -6.18 -0.13 -10.87
C CYS A 169 -5.55 1.15 -10.30
N THR A 170 -4.34 1.06 -9.76
CA THR A 170 -3.58 2.22 -9.29
C THR A 170 -3.30 3.21 -10.42
N TRP A 171 -2.83 2.72 -11.56
CA TRP A 171 -2.58 3.55 -12.74
C TRP A 171 -3.86 4.20 -13.28
N GLU A 172 -4.96 3.45 -13.35
CA GLU A 172 -6.28 3.97 -13.75
C GLU A 172 -6.77 5.06 -12.81
N PHE A 173 -6.69 4.83 -11.49
CA PHE A 173 -7.10 5.80 -10.48
C PHE A 173 -6.27 7.09 -10.54
N MET A 174 -4.95 7.00 -10.71
CA MET A 174 -4.08 8.17 -10.81
C MET A 174 -4.38 9.00 -12.06
N ASN A 175 -4.62 8.37 -13.21
CA ASN A 175 -5.02 9.08 -14.43
C ASN A 175 -6.38 9.78 -14.25
N LEU A 176 -7.32 9.10 -13.60
CA LEU A 176 -8.63 9.66 -13.28
C LEU A 176 -8.50 10.86 -12.33
N LEU A 177 -7.69 10.75 -11.28
CA LEU A 177 -7.48 11.81 -10.31
C LEU A 177 -6.86 13.07 -10.96
N LYS A 178 -5.90 12.89 -11.87
CA LYS A 178 -5.32 14.00 -12.66
C LYS A 178 -6.39 14.70 -13.48
N LYS A 179 -7.14 13.93 -14.26
CA LYS A 179 -8.22 14.43 -15.10
C LYS A 179 -9.26 15.21 -14.29
N VAL A 180 -9.71 14.64 -13.17
CA VAL A 180 -10.68 15.27 -12.27
C VAL A 180 -10.14 16.57 -11.66
N ARG A 181 -8.86 16.58 -11.26
CA ARG A 181 -8.20 17.80 -10.76
C ARG A 181 -8.20 18.91 -11.79
N GLU A 182 -7.80 18.61 -13.03
CA GLU A 182 -7.72 19.58 -14.12
C GLU A 182 -9.10 20.09 -14.55
N ASP A 183 -10.05 19.18 -14.80
CA ASP A 183 -11.37 19.52 -15.33
C ASP A 183 -12.24 20.28 -14.32
N PHE A 184 -12.11 19.99 -13.02
CA PHE A 184 -12.92 20.63 -11.96
C PHE A 184 -12.15 21.69 -11.15
N GLY A 185 -10.85 21.88 -11.41
CA GLY A 185 -10.02 22.85 -10.68
C GLY A 185 -9.90 22.56 -9.19
N LEU A 186 -9.81 21.26 -8.82
CA LEU A 186 -9.82 20.82 -7.43
C LEU A 186 -8.49 21.09 -6.73
N THR A 187 -8.58 21.48 -5.48
CA THR A 187 -7.45 21.49 -4.55
C THR A 187 -7.36 20.15 -3.88
N ILE A 188 -6.18 19.50 -3.92
CA ILE A 188 -6.00 18.13 -3.42
C ILE A 188 -4.93 18.12 -2.33
N LEU A 189 -5.27 17.57 -1.17
CA LEU A 189 -4.34 17.25 -0.10
C LEU A 189 -4.28 15.73 0.04
N VAL A 190 -3.12 15.14 -0.17
CA VAL A 190 -2.95 13.69 -0.13
C VAL A 190 -1.91 13.31 0.92
N ALA A 191 -2.25 12.37 1.81
CA ALA A 191 -1.30 11.68 2.67
C ALA A 191 -0.92 10.34 2.03
N GLU A 192 0.35 10.13 1.78
CA GLU A 192 0.82 8.92 1.08
C GLU A 192 2.22 8.48 1.54
N HIS A 193 2.45 7.17 1.45
CA HIS A 193 3.74 6.54 1.64
C HIS A 193 4.42 6.18 0.31
N ASN A 194 3.62 5.91 -0.72
CA ASN A 194 4.14 5.60 -2.05
C ASN A 194 4.42 6.89 -2.83
N LEU A 195 5.64 7.38 -2.71
CA LEU A 195 6.04 8.64 -3.32
C LEU A 195 6.22 8.55 -4.85
N ASP A 196 6.41 7.36 -5.43
CA ASP A 196 6.55 7.18 -6.88
C ASP A 196 5.36 7.75 -7.66
N LEU A 197 4.17 7.69 -7.06
CA LEU A 197 2.92 8.07 -7.71
C LEU A 197 2.56 9.55 -7.52
N PHE A 198 2.73 10.07 -6.32
CA PHE A 198 2.23 11.39 -5.95
C PHE A 198 3.28 12.49 -5.96
N LEU A 199 4.55 12.17 -5.71
CA LEU A 199 5.63 13.17 -5.72
C LEU A 199 5.82 13.83 -7.10
N PRO A 200 5.71 13.12 -8.24
CA PRO A 200 5.73 13.73 -9.57
C PRO A 200 4.64 14.80 -9.75
N GLU A 201 3.44 14.55 -9.22
CA GLU A 201 2.25 15.37 -9.39
C GLU A 201 2.11 16.50 -8.34
N ALA A 202 2.89 16.43 -7.26
CA ALA A 202 2.82 17.39 -6.18
C ALA A 202 3.39 18.75 -6.59
N ASP A 203 2.62 19.83 -6.31
CA ASP A 203 3.10 21.21 -6.39
C ASP A 203 3.88 21.58 -5.14
N LYS A 204 3.44 21.05 -3.99
CA LYS A 204 4.02 21.29 -2.67
C LYS A 204 4.14 20.00 -1.89
N VAL A 205 5.25 19.82 -1.21
CA VAL A 205 5.50 18.71 -0.30
C VAL A 205 5.56 19.22 1.13
N ILE A 206 4.87 18.53 2.04
CA ILE A 206 4.94 18.74 3.48
C ILE A 206 5.44 17.43 4.11
N TYR A 207 6.69 17.45 4.59
CA TYR A 207 7.29 16.32 5.29
C TYR A 207 7.08 16.44 6.78
N MET A 208 6.49 15.39 7.35
CA MET A 208 6.15 15.31 8.77
C MET A 208 7.01 14.26 9.50
N GLU A 209 7.45 14.62 10.69
CA GLU A 209 8.17 13.74 11.60
C GLU A 209 7.76 14.03 13.05
N ASN A 210 7.44 12.98 13.81
CA ASN A 210 7.06 13.10 15.24
C ASN A 210 5.99 14.17 15.51
N GLY A 211 4.98 14.26 14.66
CA GLY A 211 3.89 15.22 14.78
C GLY A 211 4.23 16.67 14.44
N ARG A 212 5.36 16.92 13.78
CA ARG A 212 5.82 18.26 13.36
C ARG A 212 6.09 18.32 11.87
N ILE A 213 6.02 19.52 11.30
CA ILE A 213 6.47 19.78 9.93
C ILE A 213 7.97 20.07 9.96
N ASN A 214 8.76 19.20 9.33
CA ASN A 214 10.21 19.36 9.19
C ASN A 214 10.62 19.96 7.84
N TYR A 215 9.73 19.90 6.86
CA TYR A 215 9.88 20.55 5.57
C TYR A 215 8.52 20.92 4.98
N GLN A 216 8.45 22.08 4.32
CA GLN A 216 7.36 22.44 3.41
C GLN A 216 7.91 23.25 2.24
N GLY A 217 7.51 22.88 1.02
CA GLY A 217 7.99 23.59 -0.17
C GLY A 217 8.00 22.71 -1.42
N LYS A 218 8.82 23.11 -2.40
CA LYS A 218 8.93 22.41 -3.70
C LYS A 218 9.59 21.04 -3.57
N LYS A 219 9.14 20.07 -4.36
CA LYS A 219 9.62 18.69 -4.39
C LYS A 219 11.14 18.55 -4.64
N ASP A 220 11.72 19.37 -5.50
CA ASP A 220 13.16 19.28 -5.81
C ASP A 220 14.04 19.60 -4.59
N LEU A 221 13.67 20.65 -3.84
CA LEU A 221 14.37 21.01 -2.60
C LEU A 221 14.13 20.00 -1.49
N PHE A 222 12.93 19.40 -1.45
CA PHE A 222 12.62 18.30 -0.55
C PHE A 222 13.53 17.11 -0.79
N ILE A 223 13.66 16.63 -2.04
CA ILE A 223 14.51 15.49 -2.39
C ILE A 223 15.97 15.75 -1.99
N ARG A 224 16.50 16.94 -2.32
CA ARG A 224 17.87 17.31 -1.92
C ARG A 224 18.06 17.25 -0.40
N LYS A 225 17.09 17.79 0.36
CA LYS A 225 17.14 17.75 1.82
C LYS A 225 17.16 16.32 2.35
N MET A 226 16.32 15.42 1.80
CA MET A 226 16.24 14.02 2.23
C MET A 226 17.58 13.29 2.06
N PHE A 227 18.25 13.47 0.93
CA PHE A 227 19.59 12.89 0.74
C PHE A 227 20.66 13.47 1.68
N GLN A 228 20.51 14.73 2.10
CA GLN A 228 21.47 15.40 2.98
C GLN A 228 21.27 15.07 4.46
N GLU A 229 20.04 14.95 4.94
CA GLU A 229 19.72 14.95 6.38
C GLU A 229 19.06 13.66 6.87
N GLU A 230 18.24 13.01 6.03
CA GLU A 230 17.30 11.98 6.47
C GLU A 230 17.58 10.61 5.81
N LYS A 231 18.63 9.93 6.24
CA LYS A 231 19.00 8.61 5.68
C LYS A 231 17.87 7.57 5.72
N LYS A 232 17.02 7.57 6.77
CA LYS A 232 15.91 6.60 6.86
C LYS A 232 14.83 6.85 5.83
N PHE A 233 14.48 8.11 5.59
CA PHE A 233 13.41 8.47 4.66
C PHE A 233 13.83 8.38 3.19
N VAL A 234 15.13 8.37 2.88
CA VAL A 234 15.65 8.15 1.52
C VAL A 234 15.12 6.86 0.92
N GLU A 235 14.90 5.82 1.74
CA GLU A 235 14.33 4.54 1.27
C GLU A 235 12.89 4.69 0.74
N SER A 236 12.17 5.72 1.16
CA SER A 236 10.80 6.02 0.68
C SER A 236 10.78 6.87 -0.59
N LEU A 237 11.92 7.43 -1.04
CA LEU A 237 11.99 8.20 -2.28
C LEU A 237 11.79 7.31 -3.52
N PRO A 238 11.28 7.87 -4.64
CA PRO A 238 11.11 7.14 -5.88
C PRO A 238 12.38 6.45 -6.35
N GLU A 239 12.25 5.22 -6.83
CA GLU A 239 13.38 4.41 -7.28
C GLU A 239 14.18 5.10 -8.41
N THR A 240 13.50 5.78 -9.34
CA THR A 240 14.18 6.58 -10.38
C THR A 240 15.05 7.68 -9.81
N VAL A 241 14.59 8.33 -8.74
CA VAL A 241 15.31 9.41 -8.04
C VAL A 241 16.54 8.84 -7.31
N LYS A 242 16.40 7.69 -6.65
CA LYS A 242 17.52 7.01 -5.97
C LYS A 242 18.60 6.59 -6.98
N LEU A 243 18.20 5.92 -8.06
CA LEU A 243 19.12 5.50 -9.13
C LEU A 243 19.85 6.68 -9.78
N TYR A 244 19.15 7.81 -10.00
CA TYR A 244 19.77 9.01 -10.54
C TYR A 244 20.78 9.62 -9.57
N HIS A 245 20.46 9.66 -8.27
CA HIS A 245 21.39 10.13 -7.24
C HIS A 245 22.63 9.22 -7.11
N GLU A 246 22.45 7.89 -7.13
CA GLU A 246 23.55 6.91 -7.13
C GLU A 246 24.49 7.09 -8.32
N ALA A 247 23.95 7.47 -9.49
CA ALA A 247 24.72 7.83 -10.67
C ALA A 247 25.37 9.23 -10.58
N GLY A 248 25.22 9.93 -9.43
CA GLY A 248 25.80 11.25 -9.17
C GLY A 248 24.93 12.42 -9.63
N GLY A 249 23.65 12.21 -9.95
CA GLY A 249 22.68 13.26 -10.28
C GLY A 249 22.26 14.06 -9.04
N THR A 250 22.06 15.37 -9.21
CA THR A 250 21.75 16.27 -8.09
C THR A 250 20.64 17.28 -8.38
N GLU A 251 20.22 17.39 -9.63
CA GLU A 251 19.23 18.36 -10.11
C GLU A 251 18.31 17.71 -11.15
N GLU A 252 17.15 18.33 -11.42
CA GLU A 252 16.19 17.86 -12.43
C GLU A 252 15.80 16.38 -12.26
N TRP A 253 15.29 16.05 -11.06
CA TRP A 253 15.00 14.68 -10.65
C TRP A 253 14.05 13.96 -11.62
N PRO A 254 14.46 12.82 -12.18
CA PRO A 254 13.62 12.04 -13.09
C PRO A 254 12.59 11.20 -12.30
N PHE A 255 11.31 11.30 -12.66
CA PHE A 255 10.24 10.54 -12.03
C PHE A 255 9.71 9.38 -12.90
N ALA A 256 10.24 9.20 -14.09
CA ALA A 256 9.89 8.09 -14.98
C ALA A 256 11.14 7.42 -15.54
N ALA A 257 11.05 6.12 -15.84
CA ALA A 257 12.18 5.36 -16.40
C ALA A 257 12.75 6.01 -17.69
N ALA A 258 11.87 6.47 -18.59
CA ALA A 258 12.29 7.14 -19.83
C ALA A 258 13.04 8.46 -19.56
N THR A 259 12.57 9.28 -18.60
CA THR A 259 13.25 10.53 -18.24
C THR A 259 14.58 10.25 -17.54
N LEU A 260 14.67 9.20 -16.73
CA LEU A 260 15.92 8.77 -16.12
C LEU A 260 16.96 8.36 -17.18
N ILE A 261 16.58 7.50 -18.13
CA ILE A 261 17.49 7.07 -19.23
C ILE A 261 17.98 8.29 -20.01
N LYS A 262 17.08 9.23 -20.35
CA LYS A 262 17.44 10.45 -21.07
C LYS A 262 18.43 11.31 -20.28
N ALA A 263 18.18 11.52 -18.99
CA ALA A 263 19.07 12.30 -18.12
C ALA A 263 20.46 11.65 -18.01
N LEU A 264 20.52 10.33 -17.82
CA LEU A 264 21.76 9.57 -17.73
C LEU A 264 22.58 9.64 -19.03
N ASN A 265 21.91 9.51 -20.18
CA ASN A 265 22.57 9.59 -21.49
C ASN A 265 23.12 11.00 -21.76
N GLN A 266 22.36 12.05 -21.44
CA GLN A 266 22.79 13.44 -21.60
C GLN A 266 24.00 13.78 -20.74
N GLU A 267 24.08 13.25 -19.53
CA GLU A 267 25.15 13.49 -18.59
C GLU A 267 26.30 12.47 -18.69
N GLN A 268 26.24 11.53 -19.65
CA GLN A 268 27.20 10.44 -19.86
C GLN A 268 27.42 9.58 -18.61
N ARG A 269 26.38 9.40 -17.80
CA ARG A 269 26.39 8.62 -16.57
C ARG A 269 25.89 7.20 -16.81
N LYS A 270 26.39 6.24 -16.04
CA LYS A 270 25.93 4.84 -16.09
C LYS A 270 25.29 4.44 -14.77
N VAL A 271 24.11 3.83 -14.84
CA VAL A 271 23.54 3.10 -13.70
C VAL A 271 24.20 1.72 -13.67
N LEU A 272 24.83 1.41 -12.55
CA LEU A 272 25.26 0.04 -12.26
C LEU A 272 24.04 -0.69 -11.70
N PHE A 273 23.39 -1.51 -12.53
CA PHE A 273 22.45 -2.48 -12.00
C PHE A 273 23.27 -3.58 -11.34
N PRO A 274 23.00 -3.95 -10.06
CA PRO A 274 23.52 -5.20 -9.53
C PRO A 274 23.17 -6.31 -10.55
N GLU A 275 24.13 -7.15 -10.88
CA GLU A 275 23.87 -8.33 -11.69
C GLU A 275 22.64 -9.02 -11.08
N ASP A 276 21.63 -9.28 -11.91
CA ASP A 276 20.49 -10.06 -11.44
C ASP A 276 21.11 -11.33 -10.87
N LEU A 277 20.70 -11.69 -9.65
CA LEU A 277 20.95 -13.00 -9.11
C LEU A 277 20.43 -13.97 -10.18
N GLU A 278 21.31 -14.38 -11.10
CA GLU A 278 21.04 -15.53 -11.95
C GLU A 278 20.67 -16.62 -10.97
N LEU A 279 19.50 -17.21 -11.14
CA LEU A 279 19.16 -18.41 -10.40
C LEU A 279 20.33 -19.35 -10.61
N GLU A 280 21.14 -19.57 -9.57
CA GLU A 280 22.01 -20.73 -9.57
C GLU A 280 21.09 -21.91 -9.82
N GLU A 281 21.23 -22.54 -10.97
CA GLU A 281 20.40 -23.69 -11.41
C GLU A 281 20.42 -24.87 -10.43
N SER A 282 21.14 -24.76 -9.35
CA SER A 282 21.35 -25.77 -8.30
C SER A 282 20.96 -25.33 -6.89
N LEU A 283 19.98 -24.46 -6.70
CA LEU A 283 19.45 -24.25 -5.35
C LEU A 283 18.70 -25.53 -4.91
N GLY A 284 19.46 -26.49 -4.36
CA GLY A 284 18.96 -27.72 -3.75
C GLY A 284 18.05 -27.34 -2.56
N GLY A 285 16.76 -27.60 -2.68
CA GLY A 285 15.77 -27.50 -1.61
C GLY A 285 14.90 -28.74 -1.64
N GLN A 286 14.34 -29.13 -0.49
CA GLN A 286 13.32 -30.15 -0.45
C GLN A 286 12.01 -29.56 -0.93
N GLU A 287 11.24 -30.29 -1.80
CA GLU A 287 9.88 -29.91 -2.15
C GLU A 287 9.00 -29.94 -0.88
N VAL A 288 8.43 -28.80 -0.52
CA VAL A 288 7.63 -28.65 0.70
C VAL A 288 6.15 -28.40 0.41
N ILE A 289 5.82 -27.95 -0.80
CA ILE A 289 4.44 -27.81 -1.30
C ILE A 289 4.37 -28.32 -2.72
N LEU A 290 3.39 -29.21 -3.00
CA LEU A 290 3.10 -29.74 -4.32
C LEU A 290 1.59 -29.69 -4.60
N ILE A 291 1.21 -29.04 -5.71
CA ILE A 291 -0.15 -29.07 -6.26
C ILE A 291 -0.07 -29.56 -7.69
N ARG A 292 -0.99 -30.47 -8.08
CA ARG A 292 -1.13 -30.96 -9.45
C ARG A 292 -2.59 -30.95 -9.87
N GLY A 293 -2.91 -30.20 -10.90
CA GLY A 293 -4.25 -30.09 -11.49
C GLY A 293 -5.29 -29.67 -10.45
N GLY A 294 -4.99 -28.66 -9.61
CA GLY A 294 -5.85 -28.20 -8.52
C GLY A 294 -7.04 -27.38 -9.01
N TYR A 295 -8.27 -27.75 -8.57
CA TYR A 295 -9.49 -26.99 -8.84
C TYR A 295 -10.22 -26.67 -7.55
N PHE A 296 -10.64 -25.40 -7.40
CA PHE A 296 -11.40 -24.94 -6.25
C PHE A 296 -12.49 -23.95 -6.64
N ARG A 297 -13.64 -24.08 -5.99
CA ARG A 297 -14.78 -23.14 -6.03
C ARG A 297 -15.46 -23.06 -4.66
N TYR A 298 -16.06 -21.94 -4.36
CA TYR A 298 -16.77 -21.73 -3.09
C TYR A 298 -18.11 -22.48 -3.06
N GLU A 299 -18.84 -22.47 -4.16
CA GLU A 299 -20.18 -23.08 -4.29
C GLU A 299 -20.16 -24.20 -5.32
N LYS A 300 -20.96 -25.26 -5.09
CA LYS A 300 -20.99 -26.46 -5.95
C LYS A 300 -21.26 -26.14 -7.43
N ASN A 301 -22.08 -25.14 -7.72
CA ASN A 301 -22.43 -24.68 -9.08
C ASN A 301 -21.80 -23.32 -9.42
N GLY A 302 -20.90 -22.80 -8.58
CA GLY A 302 -20.22 -21.54 -8.80
C GLY A 302 -19.06 -21.65 -9.79
N ARG A 303 -18.53 -20.49 -10.16
CA ARG A 303 -17.32 -20.39 -11.00
C ARG A 303 -16.11 -20.93 -10.24
N ASP A 304 -15.24 -21.63 -10.95
CA ASP A 304 -13.95 -22.04 -10.41
C ASP A 304 -13.06 -20.82 -10.18
N ILE A 305 -12.59 -20.68 -8.94
CA ILE A 305 -11.68 -19.60 -8.52
C ILE A 305 -10.22 -20.02 -8.76
N LEU A 306 -9.92 -21.31 -8.47
CA LEU A 306 -8.64 -21.92 -8.86
C LEU A 306 -8.95 -23.05 -9.82
N ARG A 307 -8.18 -23.13 -10.91
CA ARG A 307 -8.41 -24.12 -11.97
C ARG A 307 -7.09 -24.55 -12.58
N ASP A 308 -6.97 -25.86 -12.73
CA ASP A 308 -5.81 -26.49 -13.36
C ASP A 308 -4.49 -25.93 -12.78
N LEU A 309 -4.47 -25.82 -11.45
CA LEU A 309 -3.35 -25.19 -10.75
C LEU A 309 -2.25 -26.23 -10.55
N ASP A 310 -1.08 -25.96 -11.12
CA ASP A 310 0.16 -26.68 -10.86
C ASP A 310 1.14 -25.77 -10.14
N LEU A 311 1.74 -26.27 -9.05
CA LEU A 311 2.68 -25.50 -8.23
C LEU A 311 3.62 -26.43 -7.48
N SER A 312 4.92 -26.15 -7.51
CA SER A 312 5.94 -26.79 -6.66
C SER A 312 6.78 -25.72 -5.98
N LEU A 313 6.86 -25.78 -4.65
CA LEU A 313 7.65 -24.84 -3.84
C LEU A 313 8.64 -25.60 -2.96
N TYR A 314 9.84 -25.03 -2.79
CA TYR A 314 10.99 -25.67 -2.15
C TYR A 314 11.43 -24.91 -0.90
N SER A 315 12.01 -25.60 0.07
CA SER A 315 12.62 -25.02 1.27
C SER A 315 13.81 -24.12 0.92
N GLY A 316 14.10 -23.13 1.78
CA GLY A 316 15.21 -22.20 1.60
C GLY A 316 15.02 -21.22 0.45
N ARG A 317 13.76 -20.95 0.05
CA ARG A 317 13.43 -19.98 -1.01
C ARG A 317 12.32 -19.02 -0.59
N ILE A 318 12.37 -17.83 -1.16
CA ILE A 318 11.31 -16.82 -1.06
C ILE A 318 10.62 -16.70 -2.42
N TYR A 319 9.32 -16.91 -2.42
CA TYR A 319 8.46 -16.82 -3.60
C TYR A 319 7.58 -15.58 -3.50
N GLY A 320 7.52 -14.77 -4.57
CA GLY A 320 6.56 -13.70 -4.73
C GLY A 320 5.31 -14.18 -5.47
N LEU A 321 4.12 -14.01 -4.92
CA LEU A 321 2.86 -14.30 -5.62
C LEU A 321 2.20 -13.00 -6.05
N ILE A 322 2.18 -12.76 -7.35
CA ILE A 322 1.61 -11.57 -7.98
C ILE A 322 0.37 -11.91 -8.81
N GLY A 323 -0.47 -10.92 -9.06
CA GLY A 323 -1.70 -11.06 -9.85
C GLY A 323 -2.72 -10.01 -9.49
N GLY A 324 -3.70 -9.76 -10.35
CA GLY A 324 -4.77 -8.80 -10.13
C GLY A 324 -5.66 -9.11 -8.92
N ASN A 325 -6.44 -8.12 -8.51
CA ASN A 325 -7.47 -8.35 -7.50
C ASN A 325 -8.51 -9.35 -8.02
N GLY A 326 -8.91 -10.30 -7.16
CA GLY A 326 -9.81 -11.38 -7.55
C GLY A 326 -9.16 -12.55 -8.32
N ALA A 327 -7.85 -12.54 -8.59
CA ALA A 327 -7.17 -13.63 -9.29
C ALA A 327 -7.14 -14.97 -8.50
N GLY A 328 -7.46 -14.94 -7.19
CA GLY A 328 -7.50 -16.12 -6.33
C GLY A 328 -6.33 -16.26 -5.36
N LYS A 329 -5.51 -15.22 -5.14
CA LYS A 329 -4.32 -15.24 -4.26
C LYS A 329 -4.67 -15.68 -2.82
N SER A 330 -5.59 -14.98 -2.14
CA SER A 330 -6.01 -15.32 -0.77
C SER A 330 -6.77 -16.66 -0.71
N THR A 331 -7.45 -17.04 -1.79
CA THR A 331 -8.06 -18.38 -1.93
C THR A 331 -6.99 -19.46 -1.96
N LEU A 332 -5.89 -19.25 -2.71
CA LEU A 332 -4.75 -20.18 -2.75
C LEU A 332 -4.14 -20.32 -1.35
N LEU A 333 -3.89 -19.21 -0.63
CA LEU A 333 -3.37 -19.26 0.74
C LEU A 333 -4.30 -20.06 1.67
N SER A 334 -5.62 -19.87 1.54
CA SER A 334 -6.62 -20.61 2.33
C SER A 334 -6.60 -22.13 2.06
N VAL A 335 -6.33 -22.53 0.81
CA VAL A 335 -6.18 -23.95 0.42
C VAL A 335 -4.85 -24.51 0.94
N LEU A 336 -3.75 -23.75 0.85
CA LEU A 336 -2.45 -24.16 1.37
C LEU A 336 -2.48 -24.43 2.88
N LEU A 337 -3.23 -23.64 3.63
CA LEU A 337 -3.43 -23.84 5.07
C LEU A 337 -4.41 -24.96 5.43
N GLY A 338 -5.07 -25.55 4.44
CA GLY A 338 -6.07 -26.58 4.67
C GLY A 338 -7.43 -26.07 5.16
N TYR A 339 -7.66 -24.74 5.24
CA TYR A 339 -8.97 -24.15 5.55
C TYR A 339 -10.00 -24.45 4.46
N ARG A 340 -9.51 -24.65 3.23
CA ARG A 340 -10.28 -25.04 2.04
C ARG A 340 -9.61 -26.25 1.39
N ARG A 341 -10.35 -26.99 0.54
CA ARG A 341 -9.82 -28.18 -0.13
C ARG A 341 -10.16 -28.12 -1.60
N PHE A 342 -9.23 -28.53 -2.44
CA PHE A 342 -9.51 -28.77 -3.85
C PHE A 342 -10.60 -29.86 -3.97
N TYR A 343 -11.57 -29.63 -4.84
CA TYR A 343 -12.54 -30.68 -5.17
C TYR A 343 -11.99 -31.66 -6.24
N ARG A 344 -10.92 -31.24 -6.94
CA ARG A 344 -10.18 -32.04 -7.93
C ARG A 344 -8.70 -31.63 -7.86
N GLY A 345 -7.81 -32.61 -8.16
CA GLY A 345 -6.35 -32.44 -8.12
C GLY A 345 -5.71 -33.08 -6.91
N LYS A 346 -4.39 -32.97 -6.82
CA LYS A 346 -3.59 -33.45 -5.69
C LYS A 346 -2.95 -32.28 -4.98
N TYR A 347 -2.92 -32.35 -3.67
CA TYR A 347 -2.24 -31.38 -2.81
C TYR A 347 -1.46 -32.14 -1.74
N GLN A 348 -0.18 -31.80 -1.61
CA GLN A 348 0.71 -32.31 -0.56
C GLN A 348 1.51 -31.11 -0.02
N ALA A 349 1.67 -31.03 1.28
CA ALA A 349 2.48 -30.03 1.92
C ALA A 349 3.06 -30.55 3.24
N ASN A 350 4.26 -30.07 3.58
CA ASN A 350 4.87 -30.33 4.86
C ASN A 350 4.08 -29.62 5.98
N PRO A 351 4.04 -30.17 7.20
CA PRO A 351 3.46 -29.50 8.36
C PRO A 351 4.30 -28.27 8.76
N GLY A 352 3.79 -27.47 9.69
CA GLY A 352 4.54 -26.32 10.24
C GLY A 352 4.36 -25.04 9.43
N MET A 353 3.15 -24.78 8.92
CA MET A 353 2.81 -23.53 8.24
C MET A 353 2.26 -22.48 9.20
N ALA A 354 2.60 -21.21 8.93
CA ALA A 354 1.96 -20.07 9.55
C ALA A 354 1.54 -19.04 8.49
N LEU A 355 0.40 -18.35 8.72
CA LEU A 355 -0.13 -17.30 7.87
C LEU A 355 -0.10 -15.96 8.61
N LEU A 356 0.44 -14.96 7.94
CA LEU A 356 0.12 -13.56 8.22
C LEU A 356 -1.06 -13.16 7.33
N PRO A 357 -2.26 -12.88 7.89
CA PRO A 357 -3.40 -12.48 7.09
C PRO A 357 -3.26 -11.04 6.61
N GLN A 358 -3.94 -10.68 5.51
CA GLN A 358 -3.96 -9.33 4.94
C GLN A 358 -4.42 -8.27 5.96
N ASN A 359 -5.42 -8.59 6.80
CA ASN A 359 -5.77 -7.76 7.95
C ASN A 359 -5.11 -8.33 9.21
N PRO A 360 -4.06 -7.67 9.74
CA PRO A 360 -3.32 -8.18 10.91
C PRO A 360 -4.16 -8.28 12.18
N ALA A 361 -5.28 -7.55 12.28
CA ALA A 361 -6.20 -7.63 13.43
C ALA A 361 -6.73 -9.06 13.65
N TYR A 362 -6.90 -9.84 12.58
CA TYR A 362 -7.36 -11.23 12.68
C TYR A 362 -6.34 -12.19 13.33
N ALA A 363 -5.11 -11.72 13.52
CA ALA A 363 -4.11 -12.49 14.23
C ALA A 363 -4.31 -12.45 15.76
N PHE A 364 -5.11 -11.53 16.30
CA PHE A 364 -5.22 -11.28 17.75
C PHE A 364 -6.57 -11.69 18.31
N LEU A 365 -6.55 -12.24 19.53
CA LEU A 365 -7.73 -12.79 20.23
C LEU A 365 -7.83 -12.29 21.68
N LYS A 366 -6.80 -11.64 22.21
CA LYS A 366 -6.70 -11.22 23.63
C LYS A 366 -6.60 -9.71 23.76
N ASP A 367 -6.89 -9.23 24.96
CA ASP A 367 -6.87 -7.80 25.28
C ASP A 367 -5.45 -7.23 25.36
N THR A 368 -4.42 -8.08 25.54
CA THR A 368 -3.02 -7.64 25.48
C THR A 368 -2.20 -8.48 24.51
N LEU A 369 -1.22 -7.87 23.86
CA LEU A 369 -0.29 -8.57 22.99
C LEU A 369 0.49 -9.66 23.72
N MET A 370 0.85 -9.43 24.99
CA MET A 370 1.55 -10.42 25.83
C MET A 370 0.69 -11.68 26.03
N ASP A 371 -0.59 -11.53 26.33
CA ASP A 371 -1.49 -12.67 26.53
C ASP A 371 -1.70 -13.46 25.24
N ASP A 372 -1.78 -12.77 24.10
CA ASP A 372 -1.81 -13.42 22.80
C ASP A 372 -0.53 -14.23 22.51
N CYS A 373 0.64 -13.67 22.80
CA CYS A 373 1.92 -14.36 22.63
C CYS A 373 2.06 -15.58 23.55
N ARG A 374 1.61 -15.47 24.80
CA ARG A 374 1.63 -16.59 25.78
C ARG A 374 0.75 -17.77 25.39
N MET A 375 -0.24 -17.58 24.53
CA MET A 375 -1.01 -18.71 23.97
C MET A 375 -0.17 -19.60 23.04
N ILE A 376 0.95 -19.10 22.54
CA ILE A 376 1.73 -19.71 21.48
C ILE A 376 3.09 -20.18 21.99
N ALA A 377 3.74 -19.40 22.85
CA ALA A 377 5.11 -19.63 23.28
C ALA A 377 5.31 -19.31 24.77
N SER A 378 6.39 -19.85 25.34
CA SER A 378 6.83 -19.50 26.69
C SER A 378 7.38 -18.07 26.75
N VAL A 379 7.46 -17.51 27.96
CA VAL A 379 8.00 -16.14 28.17
C VAL A 379 9.45 -16.05 27.71
N GLU A 380 10.23 -17.11 27.94
CA GLU A 380 11.64 -17.20 27.51
C GLU A 380 11.75 -17.06 25.97
N ARG A 381 10.89 -17.78 25.23
CA ARG A 381 10.87 -17.71 23.76
C ARG A 381 10.43 -16.33 23.23
N ILE A 382 9.48 -15.69 23.93
CA ILE A 382 9.04 -14.31 23.63
C ILE A 382 10.24 -13.36 23.79
N GLU A 383 10.97 -13.44 24.90
CA GLU A 383 12.14 -12.61 25.16
C GLU A 383 13.31 -12.88 24.20
N GLU A 384 13.54 -14.14 23.84
CA GLU A 384 14.53 -14.49 22.82
C GLU A 384 14.23 -13.80 21.49
N LEU A 385 13.02 -13.93 20.97
CA LEU A 385 12.64 -13.37 19.67
C LEU A 385 12.68 -11.83 19.68
N LEU A 386 12.31 -11.18 20.80
CA LEU A 386 12.40 -9.72 20.96
C LEU A 386 13.86 -9.21 20.85
N ASN A 387 14.83 -10.04 21.21
CA ASN A 387 16.24 -9.68 21.17
C ASN A 387 16.95 -10.20 19.90
N GLU A 388 16.33 -11.11 19.17
CA GLU A 388 16.93 -11.76 17.99
C GLU A 388 17.02 -10.81 16.79
N ASP A 389 16.07 -9.88 16.66
CA ASP A 389 15.96 -9.07 15.45
C ASP A 389 15.56 -7.61 15.72
N VAL A 390 16.26 -6.71 15.03
CA VAL A 390 16.01 -5.24 15.08
C VAL A 390 14.59 -4.89 14.66
N PHE A 391 13.96 -5.68 13.77
CA PHE A 391 12.57 -5.47 13.36
C PHE A 391 11.59 -5.48 14.53
N PHE A 392 11.91 -6.20 15.61
CA PHE A 392 11.06 -6.32 16.80
C PHE A 392 11.46 -5.40 17.96
N SER A 393 12.42 -4.48 17.75
CA SER A 393 12.92 -3.60 18.81
C SER A 393 11.84 -2.82 19.56
N ASP A 394 10.79 -2.42 18.85
CA ASP A 394 9.69 -1.62 19.39
C ASP A 394 8.56 -2.46 20.01
N VAL A 395 8.46 -3.76 19.66
CA VAL A 395 7.37 -4.64 20.07
C VAL A 395 7.28 -4.76 21.60
N ARG A 396 8.42 -4.70 22.28
CA ARG A 396 8.47 -4.72 23.77
C ARG A 396 7.59 -3.67 24.41
N GLN A 397 7.49 -2.48 23.81
CA GLN A 397 6.72 -1.35 24.32
C GLN A 397 5.19 -1.57 24.18
N TRP A 398 4.78 -2.54 23.35
CA TRP A 398 3.38 -2.80 23.04
C TRP A 398 2.84 -4.05 23.71
N LEU A 399 3.68 -4.83 24.41
CA LEU A 399 3.26 -6.10 25.02
C LEU A 399 2.08 -5.98 25.98
N SER A 400 1.98 -4.86 26.71
CA SER A 400 0.88 -4.58 27.64
C SER A 400 -0.32 -3.87 27.01
N LYS A 401 -0.23 -3.50 25.71
CA LYS A 401 -1.30 -2.79 25.01
C LYS A 401 -2.27 -3.76 24.35
N ASN A 402 -3.50 -3.28 24.11
CA ASN A 402 -4.43 -3.96 23.24
C ASN A 402 -3.89 -3.88 21.79
N PRO A 403 -3.75 -5.01 21.07
CA PRO A 403 -3.28 -5.00 19.70
C PRO A 403 -4.12 -4.13 18.75
N LEU A 404 -5.42 -3.98 19.03
CA LEU A 404 -6.33 -3.17 18.20
C LEU A 404 -6.14 -1.66 18.39
N ASP A 405 -5.45 -1.23 19.46
CA ASP A 405 -5.09 0.17 19.71
C ASP A 405 -3.77 0.57 19.04
N LEU A 406 -3.08 -0.38 18.41
CA LEU A 406 -1.83 -0.14 17.69
C LEU A 406 -2.09 0.53 16.34
N SER A 407 -1.15 1.36 15.89
CA SER A 407 -1.18 1.84 14.51
C SER A 407 -1.06 0.67 13.51
N GLY A 408 -1.47 0.87 12.24
CA GLY A 408 -1.43 -0.18 11.22
C GLY A 408 -0.05 -0.84 11.09
N GLY A 409 1.03 -0.07 11.05
CA GLY A 409 2.40 -0.61 10.99
C GLY A 409 2.82 -1.33 12.26
N GLN A 410 2.46 -0.79 13.45
CA GLN A 410 2.72 -1.45 14.73
C GLN A 410 1.97 -2.77 14.85
N MET A 411 0.70 -2.80 14.44
CA MET A 411 -0.12 -4.02 14.43
C MET A 411 0.44 -5.06 13.46
N GLN A 412 0.94 -4.63 12.30
CA GLN A 412 1.60 -5.50 11.33
C GLN A 412 2.85 -6.15 11.93
N LYS A 413 3.74 -5.35 12.55
CA LYS A 413 4.93 -5.87 13.24
C LYS A 413 4.57 -6.83 14.38
N ALA A 414 3.56 -6.50 15.19
CA ALA A 414 3.08 -7.36 16.27
C ALA A 414 2.53 -8.69 15.73
N ALA A 415 1.81 -8.68 14.59
CA ALA A 415 1.30 -9.89 13.96
C ALA A 415 2.44 -10.76 13.40
N VAL A 416 3.43 -10.15 12.73
CA VAL A 416 4.65 -10.87 12.29
C VAL A 416 5.37 -11.48 13.49
N PHE A 417 5.58 -10.72 14.56
CA PHE A 417 6.20 -11.21 15.80
C PHE A 417 5.46 -12.45 16.31
N LYS A 418 4.13 -12.35 16.44
CA LYS A 418 3.30 -13.44 16.97
C LYS A 418 3.40 -14.73 16.15
N ILE A 419 3.35 -14.64 14.81
CA ILE A 419 3.43 -15.85 13.98
C ILE A 419 4.82 -16.51 14.02
N LEU A 420 5.89 -15.72 14.18
CA LEU A 420 7.25 -16.23 14.27
C LEU A 420 7.58 -16.91 15.61
N LEU A 421 6.79 -16.66 16.66
CA LEU A 421 6.92 -17.41 17.91
C LEU A 421 6.74 -18.91 17.74
N LYS A 422 5.98 -19.34 16.71
CA LYS A 422 5.77 -20.76 16.37
C LYS A 422 6.97 -21.40 15.66
N ASP A 423 7.95 -20.64 15.26
CA ASP A 423 9.09 -21.04 14.42
C ASP A 423 8.68 -21.91 13.21
N PRO A 424 7.77 -21.42 12.35
CA PRO A 424 7.23 -22.21 11.24
C PRO A 424 8.29 -22.50 10.18
N ASP A 425 8.19 -23.67 9.51
CA ASP A 425 9.05 -24.02 8.37
C ASP A 425 8.57 -23.37 7.07
N ILE A 426 7.26 -23.09 7.00
CA ILE A 426 6.59 -22.49 5.85
C ILE A 426 5.85 -21.24 6.32
N LEU A 427 6.22 -20.10 5.76
CA LEU A 427 5.58 -18.81 6.00
C LEU A 427 4.77 -18.37 4.79
N LEU A 428 3.50 -18.11 5.02
CA LEU A 428 2.59 -17.53 4.05
C LEU A 428 2.28 -16.10 4.51
N LEU A 429 2.63 -15.11 3.70
CA LEU A 429 2.52 -13.69 4.07
C LEU A 429 1.60 -12.98 3.06
N ASP A 430 0.43 -12.54 3.51
CA ASP A 430 -0.54 -11.82 2.67
C ASP A 430 -0.42 -10.30 2.91
N GLU A 431 0.14 -9.58 1.94
CA GLU A 431 0.42 -8.14 1.96
C GLU A 431 1.22 -7.66 3.19
N PRO A 432 2.38 -8.30 3.51
CA PRO A 432 3.09 -8.06 4.77
C PRO A 432 3.69 -6.65 4.91
N VAL A 433 3.90 -5.93 3.80
CA VAL A 433 4.59 -4.63 3.77
C VAL A 433 3.64 -3.44 3.57
N LYS A 434 2.34 -3.69 3.47
CA LYS A 434 1.33 -2.69 3.12
C LYS A 434 1.31 -1.47 4.06
N ALA A 435 1.50 -1.69 5.37
CA ALA A 435 1.46 -0.66 6.38
C ALA A 435 2.86 -0.21 6.87
N LEU A 436 3.93 -0.67 6.19
CA LEU A 436 5.31 -0.35 6.53
C LEU A 436 5.83 0.80 5.68
N ASP A 437 6.60 1.70 6.28
CA ASP A 437 7.33 2.72 5.53
C ASP A 437 8.59 2.14 4.86
N GLY A 438 9.31 2.96 4.07
CA GLY A 438 10.46 2.50 3.29
C GLY A 438 11.57 1.91 4.17
N TYR A 439 11.86 2.53 5.32
CA TYR A 439 12.86 2.02 6.26
C TYR A 439 12.42 0.70 6.90
N GLU A 440 11.17 0.61 7.33
CA GLU A 440 10.63 -0.62 7.92
C GLU A 440 10.58 -1.78 6.92
N LYS A 441 10.28 -1.49 5.65
CA LYS A 441 10.37 -2.48 4.56
C LYS A 441 11.77 -3.03 4.39
N GLU A 442 12.80 -2.16 4.49
CA GLU A 442 14.21 -2.60 4.42
C GLU A 442 14.57 -3.53 5.57
N VAL A 443 14.21 -3.18 6.80
CA VAL A 443 14.47 -4.02 7.98
C VAL A 443 13.72 -5.35 7.87
N PHE A 444 12.47 -5.33 7.39
CA PHE A 444 11.66 -6.54 7.16
C PHE A 444 12.26 -7.44 6.07
N LEU A 445 12.76 -6.85 4.99
CA LEU A 445 13.47 -7.57 3.93
C LEU A 445 14.67 -8.35 4.50
N GLN A 446 15.46 -7.74 5.36
CA GLN A 446 16.60 -8.40 6.01
C GLN A 446 16.15 -9.56 6.93
N LEU A 447 15.03 -9.39 7.64
CA LEU A 447 14.42 -10.48 8.43
C LEU A 447 14.08 -11.69 7.54
N LEU A 448 13.39 -11.47 6.41
CA LEU A 448 12.99 -12.55 5.49
C LEU A 448 14.21 -13.26 4.88
N LYS A 449 15.28 -12.53 4.52
CA LYS A 449 16.52 -13.12 4.02
C LYS A 449 17.18 -14.03 5.07
N ARG A 450 17.28 -13.60 6.33
CA ARG A 450 17.79 -14.45 7.43
C ARG A 450 16.94 -15.70 7.64
N MET A 451 15.63 -15.61 7.49
CA MET A 451 14.74 -16.78 7.60
C MET A 451 14.95 -17.76 6.44
N LYS A 452 15.14 -17.26 5.22
CA LYS A 452 15.53 -18.07 4.06
C LYS A 452 16.85 -18.82 4.33
N GLU A 453 17.88 -18.13 4.86
CA GLU A 453 19.17 -18.73 5.22
C GLU A 453 19.03 -19.84 6.28
N LYS A 454 18.03 -19.74 7.18
CA LYS A 454 17.64 -20.81 8.11
C LYS A 454 16.89 -21.97 7.44
N GLY A 455 16.74 -21.96 6.11
CA GLY A 455 16.06 -23.01 5.34
C GLY A 455 14.55 -22.90 5.27
N LYS A 456 13.93 -21.82 5.77
CA LYS A 456 12.48 -21.61 5.72
C LYS A 456 12.01 -21.39 4.27
N MET A 457 10.81 -21.88 3.93
CA MET A 457 10.10 -21.51 2.71
C MET A 457 9.17 -20.33 3.01
N ILE A 458 9.22 -19.30 2.18
CA ILE A 458 8.41 -18.08 2.37
C ILE A 458 7.65 -17.78 1.09
N LEU A 459 6.33 -17.63 1.17
CA LEU A 459 5.48 -17.17 0.08
C LEU A 459 4.91 -15.80 0.45
N VAL A 460 5.31 -14.78 -0.31
CA VAL A 460 4.88 -13.40 -0.12
C VAL A 460 3.88 -13.01 -1.20
N VAL A 461 2.65 -12.73 -0.82
CA VAL A 461 1.67 -12.08 -1.70
C VAL A 461 1.83 -10.59 -1.51
N SER A 462 2.14 -9.85 -2.58
CA SER A 462 2.24 -8.38 -2.49
C SER A 462 1.96 -7.70 -3.83
N HIS A 463 1.42 -6.48 -3.75
CA HIS A 463 1.32 -5.54 -4.85
C HIS A 463 2.55 -4.62 -4.95
N ASP A 464 3.42 -4.63 -3.94
CA ASP A 464 4.69 -3.91 -3.94
C ASP A 464 5.76 -4.71 -4.71
N LEU A 465 5.83 -4.45 -6.01
CA LEU A 465 6.73 -5.18 -6.92
C LEU A 465 8.20 -4.83 -6.68
N GLU A 466 8.50 -3.61 -6.24
CA GLU A 466 9.87 -3.18 -5.90
C GLU A 466 10.38 -3.96 -4.69
N PHE A 467 9.53 -4.15 -3.67
CA PHE A 467 9.84 -5.00 -2.54
C PHE A 467 10.08 -6.46 -2.97
N LEU A 468 9.17 -7.03 -3.79
CA LEU A 468 9.31 -8.41 -4.27
C LEU A 468 10.59 -8.61 -5.08
N GLN A 469 10.96 -7.67 -5.95
CA GLN A 469 12.19 -7.75 -6.74
C GLN A 469 13.45 -7.83 -5.86
N ARG A 470 13.42 -7.24 -4.67
CA ARG A 470 14.56 -7.20 -3.75
C ARG A 470 14.65 -8.41 -2.81
N VAL A 471 13.53 -9.09 -2.58
CA VAL A 471 13.45 -10.16 -1.57
C VAL A 471 13.20 -11.54 -2.17
N ALA A 472 12.41 -11.67 -3.23
CA ALA A 472 11.99 -12.96 -3.76
C ALA A 472 12.99 -13.53 -4.78
N ASP A 473 13.21 -14.83 -4.71
CA ASP A 473 14.03 -15.57 -5.68
C ASP A 473 13.25 -15.80 -6.98
N GLU A 474 12.01 -16.26 -6.85
CA GLU A 474 11.08 -16.52 -7.95
C GLU A 474 9.77 -15.78 -7.74
N CYS A 475 9.15 -15.36 -8.83
CA CYS A 475 7.81 -14.82 -8.83
C CYS A 475 6.83 -15.73 -9.55
N LEU A 476 5.63 -15.86 -8.97
CA LEU A 476 4.51 -16.64 -9.47
C LEU A 476 3.43 -15.66 -9.95
N PHE A 477 3.05 -15.71 -11.21
CA PHE A 477 1.98 -14.88 -11.74
C PHE A 477 0.67 -15.66 -11.78
N LEU A 478 -0.24 -15.33 -10.87
CA LEU A 478 -1.58 -15.93 -10.80
C LEU A 478 -2.55 -15.10 -11.64
N TYR A 479 -3.07 -15.70 -12.70
CA TYR A 479 -4.06 -15.10 -13.58
C TYR A 479 -5.23 -16.06 -13.80
N ASP A 480 -6.45 -15.57 -13.60
CA ASP A 480 -7.68 -16.32 -13.82
C ASP A 480 -7.67 -17.72 -13.16
N GLY A 481 -7.14 -17.78 -11.92
CA GLY A 481 -7.08 -19.01 -11.12
C GLY A 481 -5.99 -20.01 -11.49
N LYS A 482 -5.06 -19.65 -12.39
CA LYS A 482 -3.91 -20.48 -12.81
C LYS A 482 -2.59 -19.76 -12.54
N ILE A 483 -1.53 -20.54 -12.28
CA ILE A 483 -0.17 -20.02 -12.36
C ILE A 483 0.19 -19.95 -13.84
N SER A 484 0.20 -18.74 -14.40
CA SER A 484 0.48 -18.49 -15.82
C SER A 484 1.98 -18.36 -16.10
N ALA A 485 2.78 -18.00 -15.10
CA ALA A 485 4.24 -17.95 -15.18
C ALA A 485 4.85 -18.19 -13.79
N GLN A 486 6.01 -18.85 -13.77
CA GLN A 486 6.89 -19.00 -12.61
C GLN A 486 8.32 -18.80 -13.11
N GLU A 487 8.94 -17.70 -12.73
CA GLU A 487 10.24 -17.27 -13.21
C GLU A 487 11.03 -16.56 -12.09
N ALA A 488 12.34 -16.42 -12.29
CA ALA A 488 13.15 -15.52 -11.49
C ALA A 488 12.55 -14.10 -11.52
N CYS A 489 12.46 -13.44 -10.37
CA CYS A 489 11.81 -12.13 -10.26
C CYS A 489 12.41 -11.10 -11.24
N GLY A 490 13.72 -11.10 -11.45
CA GLY A 490 14.38 -10.21 -12.41
C GLY A 490 13.86 -10.38 -13.84
N ARG A 491 13.66 -11.62 -14.31
CA ARG A 491 13.11 -11.92 -15.65
C ARG A 491 11.63 -11.56 -15.73
N MET A 492 10.85 -11.94 -14.73
CA MET A 492 9.42 -11.65 -14.65
C MET A 492 9.15 -10.16 -14.85
N PHE A 493 9.88 -9.29 -14.14
CA PHE A 493 9.64 -7.85 -14.17
C PHE A 493 10.18 -7.14 -15.43
N VAL A 494 11.13 -7.72 -16.15
CA VAL A 494 11.57 -7.20 -17.46
C VAL A 494 10.57 -7.57 -18.56
N ASN A 495 10.01 -8.77 -18.51
CA ASN A 495 9.13 -9.29 -19.56
C ASN A 495 7.69 -8.75 -19.48
N ASN A 496 7.27 -8.23 -18.32
CA ASN A 496 5.92 -7.69 -18.13
C ASN A 496 5.86 -6.18 -18.36
N ARG A 497 4.72 -5.69 -18.87
CA ARG A 497 4.50 -4.24 -19.13
C ARG A 497 3.85 -3.51 -17.94
N PHE A 498 2.93 -4.17 -17.23
CA PHE A 498 2.16 -3.58 -16.13
C PHE A 498 2.64 -4.09 -14.76
N TYR A 499 2.88 -5.39 -14.65
CA TYR A 499 3.48 -5.99 -13.46
C TYR A 499 5.00 -5.96 -13.59
N THR A 500 5.57 -4.77 -13.50
CA THR A 500 7.00 -4.52 -13.68
C THR A 500 7.48 -3.47 -12.69
N THR A 501 8.77 -3.50 -12.38
CA THR A 501 9.45 -2.52 -11.52
C THR A 501 10.11 -1.42 -12.34
N VAL A 502 10.57 -0.36 -11.69
CA VAL A 502 11.35 0.71 -12.35
C VAL A 502 12.59 0.12 -13.01
N LYS A 503 13.33 -0.75 -12.30
CA LYS A 503 14.52 -1.43 -12.85
C LYS A 503 14.17 -2.33 -14.03
N GLY A 504 13.04 -3.06 -13.94
CA GLY A 504 12.54 -3.88 -15.04
C GLY A 504 12.22 -3.06 -16.29
N LYS A 505 11.52 -1.92 -16.11
CA LYS A 505 11.24 -0.97 -17.21
C LYS A 505 12.50 -0.45 -17.87
N ILE A 506 13.49 -0.02 -17.07
CA ILE A 506 14.75 0.51 -17.60
C ILE A 506 15.48 -0.58 -18.39
N LYS A 507 15.61 -1.80 -17.85
CA LYS A 507 16.26 -2.92 -18.56
C LYS A 507 15.54 -3.26 -19.87
N GLY A 508 14.20 -3.32 -19.85
CA GLY A 508 13.41 -3.55 -21.05
C GLY A 508 13.61 -2.47 -22.11
N MET A 509 13.67 -1.20 -21.70
CA MET A 509 13.93 -0.07 -22.61
C MET A 509 15.36 -0.08 -23.18
N LEU A 510 16.35 -0.51 -22.39
CA LEU A 510 17.75 -0.61 -22.85
C LEU A 510 17.99 -1.80 -23.79
N GLN A 511 17.13 -2.82 -23.75
CA GLN A 511 17.17 -3.94 -24.71
C GLN A 511 16.49 -3.60 -26.05
N ASP A 512 15.66 -2.58 -26.09
CA ASP A 512 15.00 -2.10 -27.30
C ASP A 512 15.88 -1.04 -27.97
N GLU A 513 16.55 -1.44 -29.08
CA GLU A 513 17.48 -0.58 -29.82
C GLU A 513 16.87 0.77 -30.26
N SER A 514 15.54 0.88 -30.33
CA SER A 514 14.85 2.12 -30.68
C SER A 514 14.98 3.23 -29.62
N PHE A 515 15.29 2.89 -28.35
CA PHE A 515 15.50 3.84 -27.27
C PHE A 515 16.95 4.32 -27.12
N ILE A 516 17.90 3.64 -27.78
CA ILE A 516 19.34 3.96 -27.69
C ILE A 516 19.75 4.99 -28.76
N THR A 517 18.96 5.16 -29.79
CA THR A 517 19.30 5.96 -30.99
C THR A 517 18.62 7.34 -31.07
N ASN A 518 17.89 7.77 -30.08
CA ASN A 518 17.28 9.10 -29.96
C ASN A 518 17.74 9.76 -28.67
#